data_72f11060d7a9c80dc1066cf32ef9df79
#
_entry.id   72f11060d7a9c80dc1066cf32ef9df79
#
_cell.length_a   1.000
_cell.length_b   1.000
_cell.length_c   1.000
_cell.angle_alpha   90.00
_cell.angle_beta   90.00
_cell.angle_gamma   90.00
#
_symmetry.space_group_name_H-M   'P 1'
#
loop_
_entity.id
_entity.type
_entity.pdbx_description
1 polymer ?
#
loop_
_entity_poly.entity_id
_entity_poly.type
_entity_poly.pdbx_seq_one_letter_code
_entity_poly.pdbx_strand_id
1 'polypeptide(L)'
;MQAAKTSWKKSIQHWLITRILVVLIRFSGSTTRVRRLNHEVLKSTLEEYGSVIVATWHQNIYFSIWLLRKEELTALISSSDDGQAIYDVFAHYGYQAVRGSTTRGGIPALKQMIKLLKEKTSVAITPDGPLGPPEKIQSGVILLAKYAGVPIIPWHYEAAHQWNLNSWDRHKIPKPFSKIIEAFGEPFHVPKKLLPEDIPIFCEKLESILKELVKKTAEEISNKYKAPKN
;
A
#
# COMPACT_ATOMS: atom_id res chain seq x y z
N MET A 1 20.24 -36.00 2.11
CA MET A 1 18.82 -36.26 2.49
C MET A 1 18.22 -35.24 3.49
N GLN A 2 18.96 -34.67 4.43
CA GLN A 2 18.44 -33.69 5.39
C GLN A 2 18.07 -32.32 4.76
N ALA A 3 18.85 -31.81 3.79
CA ALA A 3 18.59 -30.54 3.12
C ALA A 3 17.28 -30.54 2.29
N ALA A 4 16.94 -31.65 1.63
CA ALA A 4 15.70 -31.82 0.87
C ALA A 4 14.47 -31.86 1.81
N LYS A 5 14.56 -32.51 2.97
CA LYS A 5 13.48 -32.57 3.97
C LYS A 5 13.19 -31.21 4.61
N THR A 6 14.18 -30.32 4.70
CA THR A 6 14.01 -28.97 5.24
C THR A 6 13.35 -28.03 4.20
N SER A 7 13.65 -28.23 2.94
CA SER A 7 13.09 -27.42 1.83
C SER A 7 11.58 -27.65 1.65
N TRP A 8 11.11 -28.89 1.60
CA TRP A 8 9.68 -29.17 1.39
C TRP A 8 8.79 -28.79 2.58
N LYS A 9 9.29 -28.93 3.83
CA LYS A 9 8.58 -28.45 5.00
C LYS A 9 8.38 -26.93 4.97
N LYS A 10 9.41 -26.17 4.60
CA LYS A 10 9.30 -24.72 4.40
C LYS A 10 8.29 -24.38 3.31
N SER A 11 8.26 -25.11 2.20
CA SER A 11 7.30 -24.88 1.10
C SER A 11 5.86 -25.16 1.54
N ILE A 12 5.60 -26.24 2.28
CA ILE A 12 4.26 -26.52 2.82
C ILE A 12 3.83 -25.47 3.84
N GLN A 13 4.71 -25.10 4.77
CA GLN A 13 4.42 -24.07 5.75
C GLN A 13 4.09 -22.74 5.07
N HIS A 14 4.85 -22.36 4.06
CA HIS A 14 4.63 -21.16 3.26
C HIS A 14 3.27 -21.22 2.53
N TRP A 15 2.97 -22.32 1.88
CA TRP A 15 1.69 -22.55 1.21
C TRP A 15 0.52 -22.45 2.18
N LEU A 16 0.62 -23.07 3.39
CA LEU A 16 -0.42 -22.99 4.42
C LEU A 16 -0.63 -21.55 4.89
N ILE A 17 0.44 -20.81 5.18
CA ILE A 17 0.38 -19.40 5.60
C ILE A 17 -0.33 -18.56 4.52
N THR A 18 0.06 -18.70 3.25
CA THR A 18 -0.57 -18.00 2.13
C THR A 18 -2.07 -18.31 2.05
N ARG A 19 -2.47 -19.58 2.17
CA ARG A 19 -3.87 -20.00 2.14
C ARG A 19 -4.68 -19.43 3.30
N ILE A 20 -4.12 -19.46 4.50
CA ILE A 20 -4.76 -18.88 5.68
C ILE A 20 -4.96 -17.37 5.50
N LEU A 21 -3.93 -16.66 5.04
CA LEU A 21 -4.01 -15.21 4.78
C LEU A 21 -5.08 -14.88 3.72
N VAL A 22 -5.11 -15.63 2.61
CA VAL A 22 -6.13 -15.46 1.56
C VAL A 22 -7.54 -15.65 2.11
N VAL A 23 -7.77 -16.72 2.90
CA VAL A 23 -9.08 -16.98 3.51
C VAL A 23 -9.48 -15.88 4.50
N LEU A 24 -8.53 -15.43 5.34
CA LEU A 24 -8.79 -14.36 6.30
C LEU A 24 -9.10 -13.02 5.61
N ILE A 25 -8.32 -12.65 4.58
CA ILE A 25 -8.56 -11.42 3.79
C ILE A 25 -9.93 -11.51 3.11
N ARG A 26 -10.26 -12.64 2.49
CA ARG A 26 -11.54 -12.84 1.81
C ARG A 26 -12.71 -12.79 2.80
N PHE A 27 -12.60 -13.45 3.94
CA PHE A 27 -13.63 -13.45 4.97
C PHE A 27 -13.83 -12.05 5.57
N SER A 28 -12.75 -11.39 6.01
CA SER A 28 -12.84 -10.02 6.50
C SER A 28 -13.41 -9.07 5.44
N GLY A 29 -12.91 -9.18 4.20
CA GLY A 29 -13.33 -8.31 3.12
C GLY A 29 -14.79 -8.49 2.69
N SER A 30 -15.29 -9.73 2.62
CA SER A 30 -16.68 -10.00 2.25
C SER A 30 -17.69 -9.64 3.33
N THR A 31 -17.27 -9.55 4.59
CA THR A 31 -18.14 -9.23 5.73
C THR A 31 -18.07 -7.75 6.16
N THR A 32 -17.06 -7.01 5.73
CA THR A 32 -16.93 -5.58 6.04
C THR A 32 -17.80 -4.72 5.14
N ARG A 33 -18.23 -3.57 5.67
CA ARG A 33 -18.95 -2.53 4.90
C ARG A 33 -18.02 -1.36 4.65
N VAL A 34 -17.72 -1.12 3.39
CA VAL A 34 -16.77 -0.08 2.95
C VAL A 34 -17.54 1.13 2.42
N ARG A 35 -17.21 2.32 2.94
CA ARG A 35 -17.57 3.61 2.37
C ARG A 35 -16.32 4.25 1.77
N ARG A 36 -16.39 4.55 0.48
CA ARG A 36 -15.31 5.22 -0.25
C ARG A 36 -15.53 6.73 -0.26
N LEU A 37 -14.47 7.46 0.04
CA LEU A 37 -14.42 8.92 -0.06
C LEU A 37 -13.47 9.32 -1.18
N ASN A 38 -13.92 10.21 -2.03
CA ASN A 38 -13.14 10.81 -3.13
C ASN A 38 -12.56 9.79 -4.13
N HIS A 39 -13.26 8.66 -4.36
CA HIS A 39 -12.79 7.65 -5.33
C HIS A 39 -12.77 8.20 -6.78
N GLU A 40 -13.59 9.21 -7.06
CA GLU A 40 -13.60 9.96 -8.31
C GLU A 40 -12.27 10.64 -8.62
N VAL A 41 -11.49 11.04 -7.59
CA VAL A 41 -10.15 11.62 -7.75
C VAL A 41 -9.20 10.62 -8.42
N LEU A 42 -9.23 9.35 -8.02
CA LEU A 42 -8.42 8.33 -8.67
C LEU A 42 -8.79 8.19 -10.15
N LYS A 43 -10.09 8.15 -10.47
CA LYS A 43 -10.58 7.96 -11.83
C LYS A 43 -10.23 9.14 -12.74
N SER A 44 -10.53 10.36 -12.32
CA SER A 44 -10.22 11.57 -13.09
C SER A 44 -8.71 11.73 -13.32
N THR A 45 -7.91 11.40 -12.30
CA THR A 45 -6.45 11.44 -12.44
C THR A 45 -5.93 10.37 -13.41
N LEU A 46 -6.52 9.17 -13.41
CA LEU A 46 -6.19 8.13 -14.39
C LEU A 46 -6.57 8.52 -15.81
N GLU A 47 -7.72 9.17 -16.01
CA GLU A 47 -8.14 9.69 -17.31
C GLU A 47 -7.17 10.76 -17.83
N GLU A 48 -6.68 11.65 -16.97
CA GLU A 48 -5.77 12.73 -17.33
C GLU A 48 -4.32 12.23 -17.61
N TYR A 49 -3.76 11.39 -16.71
CA TYR A 49 -2.35 10.99 -16.77
C TYR A 49 -2.13 9.59 -17.36
N GLY A 50 -3.17 8.77 -17.42
CA GLY A 50 -3.14 7.38 -17.88
C GLY A 50 -2.53 6.39 -16.88
N SER A 51 -1.81 6.85 -15.87
CA SER A 51 -1.31 6.04 -14.75
C SER A 51 -1.02 6.93 -13.54
N VAL A 52 -1.03 6.33 -12.35
CA VAL A 52 -0.79 7.01 -11.08
C VAL A 52 0.08 6.15 -10.15
N ILE A 53 0.63 6.78 -9.12
CA ILE A 53 1.27 6.12 -7.99
C ILE A 53 0.30 6.19 -6.81
N VAL A 54 -0.24 5.07 -6.35
CA VAL A 54 -1.03 5.04 -5.11
C VAL A 54 -0.07 4.83 -3.93
N ALA A 55 -0.04 5.79 -3.01
CA ALA A 55 0.84 5.76 -1.84
C ALA A 55 0.04 5.56 -0.55
N THR A 56 0.44 4.59 0.25
CA THR A 56 -0.15 4.31 1.57
C THR A 56 0.92 3.87 2.56
N TRP A 57 0.64 3.99 3.87
CA TRP A 57 1.55 3.50 4.90
C TRP A 57 1.63 1.97 4.93
N HIS A 58 2.78 1.43 5.29
CA HIS A 58 3.05 -0.01 5.36
C HIS A 58 2.06 -0.76 6.26
N GLN A 59 1.60 -0.11 7.34
CA GLN A 59 0.57 -0.66 8.25
C GLN A 59 -0.74 -1.08 7.57
N ASN A 60 -1.01 -0.61 6.35
CA ASN A 60 -2.25 -0.86 5.63
C ASN A 60 -2.19 -2.01 4.61
N ILE A 61 -1.02 -2.62 4.38
CA ILE A 61 -0.80 -3.60 3.29
C ILE A 61 -1.82 -4.74 3.34
N TYR A 62 -2.08 -5.32 4.51
CA TYR A 62 -2.93 -6.50 4.64
C TYR A 62 -4.30 -6.34 3.97
N PHE A 63 -4.97 -5.22 4.23
CA PHE A 63 -6.33 -5.03 3.74
C PHE A 63 -6.42 -4.21 2.45
N SER A 64 -5.33 -3.53 2.07
CA SER A 64 -5.22 -2.87 0.76
C SER A 64 -5.42 -3.89 -0.38
N ILE A 65 -4.95 -5.13 -0.19
CA ILE A 65 -5.12 -6.24 -1.13
C ILE A 65 -6.60 -6.45 -1.49
N TRP A 66 -7.49 -6.35 -0.50
CA TRP A 66 -8.93 -6.48 -0.73
C TRP A 66 -9.55 -5.21 -1.28
N LEU A 67 -9.22 -4.07 -0.71
CA LEU A 67 -9.85 -2.79 -1.06
C LEU A 67 -9.50 -2.34 -2.49
N LEU A 68 -8.24 -2.47 -2.88
CA LEU A 68 -7.72 -2.02 -4.18
C LEU A 68 -7.71 -3.10 -5.26
N ARG A 69 -8.30 -4.29 -5.02
CA ARG A 69 -8.24 -5.43 -5.96
C ARG A 69 -8.87 -5.19 -7.34
N LYS A 70 -9.62 -4.10 -7.51
CA LYS A 70 -10.27 -3.74 -8.77
C LYS A 70 -9.57 -2.58 -9.49
N GLU A 71 -8.50 -2.04 -8.91
CA GLU A 71 -7.86 -0.81 -9.40
C GLU A 71 -6.63 -1.09 -10.32
N GLU A 72 -6.43 -2.34 -10.75
CA GLU A 72 -5.36 -2.75 -11.70
C GLU A 72 -3.97 -2.19 -11.36
N LEU A 73 -3.57 -2.30 -10.10
CA LEU A 73 -2.31 -1.78 -9.59
C LEU A 73 -1.21 -2.85 -9.58
N THR A 74 0.00 -2.47 -9.97
CA THR A 74 1.21 -3.26 -9.74
C THR A 74 1.84 -2.87 -8.41
N ALA A 75 2.06 -3.84 -7.52
CA ALA A 75 2.63 -3.58 -6.19
C ALA A 75 4.16 -3.65 -6.21
N LEU A 76 4.81 -2.83 -5.36
CA LEU A 76 6.23 -3.02 -5.00
C LEU A 76 6.32 -3.92 -3.77
N ILE A 77 6.94 -5.09 -3.92
CA ILE A 77 7.06 -6.08 -2.85
C ILE A 77 8.53 -6.43 -2.59
N SER A 78 8.94 -6.45 -1.31
CA SER A 78 10.29 -6.81 -0.92
C SER A 78 10.72 -8.18 -1.46
N SER A 79 12.00 -8.32 -1.81
CA SER A 79 12.62 -9.59 -2.22
C SER A 79 13.01 -10.49 -1.04
N SER A 80 12.60 -10.18 0.20
CA SER A 80 12.82 -11.01 1.39
C SER A 80 11.91 -12.25 1.40
N ASP A 81 12.20 -13.21 2.29
CA ASP A 81 11.36 -14.40 2.48
C ASP A 81 9.95 -14.03 2.95
N ASP A 82 9.81 -13.04 3.86
CA ASP A 82 8.51 -12.52 4.27
C ASP A 82 7.76 -11.88 3.09
N GLY A 83 8.49 -11.17 2.22
CA GLY A 83 7.95 -10.61 0.99
C GLY A 83 7.43 -11.68 0.01
N GLN A 84 7.93 -12.92 0.07
CA GLN A 84 7.42 -14.00 -0.78
C GLN A 84 5.99 -14.42 -0.41
N ALA A 85 5.68 -14.54 0.89
CA ALA A 85 4.32 -14.86 1.32
C ALA A 85 3.31 -13.79 0.89
N ILE A 86 3.69 -12.52 1.04
CA ILE A 86 2.87 -11.39 0.58
C ILE A 86 2.72 -11.42 -0.95
N TYR A 87 3.80 -11.68 -1.69
CA TYR A 87 3.74 -11.82 -3.15
C TYR A 87 2.71 -12.87 -3.59
N ASP A 88 2.73 -14.06 -2.97
CA ASP A 88 1.81 -15.15 -3.32
C ASP A 88 0.34 -14.79 -3.00
N VAL A 89 0.11 -14.03 -1.92
CA VAL A 89 -1.22 -13.49 -1.60
C VAL A 89 -1.66 -12.46 -2.65
N PHE A 90 -0.79 -11.53 -3.04
CA PHE A 90 -1.09 -10.54 -4.10
C PHE A 90 -1.39 -11.23 -5.42
N ALA A 91 -0.57 -12.21 -5.82
CA ALA A 91 -0.77 -13.00 -7.05
C ALA A 91 -2.11 -13.75 -7.04
N HIS A 92 -2.54 -14.28 -5.88
CA HIS A 92 -3.87 -14.91 -5.74
C HIS A 92 -5.02 -13.95 -6.04
N TYR A 93 -4.88 -12.65 -5.72
CA TYR A 93 -5.88 -11.62 -6.03
C TYR A 93 -5.69 -10.97 -7.41
N GLY A 94 -4.78 -11.50 -8.24
CA GLY A 94 -4.56 -11.03 -9.62
C GLY A 94 -3.62 -9.83 -9.74
N TYR A 95 -2.96 -9.41 -8.66
CA TYR A 95 -1.99 -8.34 -8.72
C TYR A 95 -0.70 -8.76 -9.41
N GLN A 96 -0.15 -7.85 -10.21
CA GLN A 96 1.24 -7.92 -10.62
C GLN A 96 2.14 -7.31 -9.55
N ALA A 97 3.41 -7.72 -9.50
CA ALA A 97 4.35 -7.15 -8.54
C ALA A 97 5.75 -6.99 -9.13
N VAL A 98 6.38 -5.87 -8.79
CA VAL A 98 7.81 -5.62 -8.94
C VAL A 98 8.51 -6.04 -7.65
N ARG A 99 9.59 -6.84 -7.77
CA ARG A 99 10.37 -7.30 -6.63
C ARG A 99 11.53 -6.36 -6.35
N GLY A 100 11.57 -5.79 -5.15
CA GLY A 100 12.65 -4.91 -4.72
C GLY A 100 12.29 -4.12 -3.46
N SER A 101 13.31 -3.49 -2.87
CA SER A 101 13.14 -2.57 -1.75
C SER A 101 14.28 -1.57 -1.74
N THR A 102 14.22 -0.56 -0.88
CA THR A 102 15.29 0.43 -0.70
C THR A 102 16.64 -0.19 -0.32
N THR A 103 16.63 -1.37 0.31
CA THR A 103 17.84 -2.08 0.77
C THR A 103 18.32 -3.16 -0.18
N ARG A 104 17.44 -3.74 -1.01
CA ARG A 104 17.77 -4.84 -1.94
C ARG A 104 17.07 -4.61 -3.28
N GLY A 105 17.86 -4.37 -4.34
CA GLY A 105 17.32 -4.20 -5.68
C GLY A 105 16.52 -2.91 -5.90
N GLY A 106 16.72 -1.87 -5.09
CA GLY A 106 15.94 -0.63 -5.14
C GLY A 106 16.06 0.12 -6.47
N ILE A 107 17.26 0.28 -7.03
CA ILE A 107 17.43 0.98 -8.30
C ILE A 107 16.83 0.20 -9.48
N PRO A 108 17.05 -1.12 -9.65
CA PRO A 108 16.36 -1.91 -10.67
C PRO A 108 14.83 -1.86 -10.53
N ALA A 109 14.31 -2.01 -9.32
CA ALA A 109 12.87 -1.93 -9.05
C ALA A 109 12.30 -0.55 -9.40
N LEU A 110 12.98 0.54 -9.02
CA LEU A 110 12.60 1.91 -9.37
C LEU A 110 12.54 2.10 -10.89
N LYS A 111 13.54 1.64 -11.63
CA LYS A 111 13.57 1.71 -13.10
C LYS A 111 12.41 0.92 -13.73
N GLN A 112 12.11 -0.27 -13.20
CA GLN A 112 11.00 -1.08 -13.68
C GLN A 112 9.65 -0.41 -13.41
N MET A 113 9.45 0.17 -12.24
CA MET A 113 8.22 0.90 -11.91
C MET A 113 8.05 2.17 -12.76
N ILE A 114 9.14 2.91 -13.03
CA ILE A 114 9.11 4.06 -13.97
C ILE A 114 8.69 3.59 -15.36
N LYS A 115 9.20 2.46 -15.84
CA LYS A 115 8.81 1.89 -17.13
C LYS A 115 7.32 1.56 -17.17
N LEU A 116 6.80 0.84 -16.16
CA LEU A 116 5.38 0.49 -16.05
C LEU A 116 4.48 1.72 -16.07
N LEU A 117 4.81 2.75 -15.29
CA LEU A 117 4.04 4.00 -15.27
C LEU A 117 4.02 4.70 -16.64
N LYS A 118 5.15 4.71 -17.36
CA LYS A 118 5.22 5.24 -18.74
C LYS A 118 4.41 4.40 -19.73
N GLU A 119 4.25 3.11 -19.47
CA GLU A 119 3.41 2.16 -20.23
C GLU A 119 1.94 2.17 -19.75
N LYS A 120 1.54 3.20 -18.98
CA LYS A 120 0.18 3.39 -18.47
C LYS A 120 -0.29 2.33 -17.47
N THR A 121 0.64 1.66 -16.79
CA THR A 121 0.35 0.75 -15.69
C THR A 121 0.57 1.45 -14.36
N SER A 122 -0.47 1.58 -13.56
CA SER A 122 -0.40 2.22 -12.24
C SER A 122 0.31 1.33 -11.21
N VAL A 123 0.92 1.96 -10.20
CA VAL A 123 1.65 1.24 -9.17
C VAL A 123 1.18 1.62 -7.77
N ALA A 124 1.28 0.67 -6.84
CA ALA A 124 1.06 0.90 -5.41
C ALA A 124 2.38 0.78 -4.65
N ILE A 125 2.65 1.70 -3.73
CA ILE A 125 3.88 1.75 -2.95
C ILE A 125 3.60 2.13 -1.50
N THR A 126 4.38 1.57 -0.59
CA THR A 126 4.47 1.97 0.82
C THR A 126 5.74 2.79 1.01
N PRO A 127 5.62 4.13 1.09
CA PRO A 127 6.78 5.02 1.03
C PRO A 127 7.65 5.01 2.30
N ASP A 128 7.16 4.48 3.41
CA ASP A 128 7.91 4.21 4.64
C ASP A 128 8.78 2.93 4.54
N GLY A 129 8.53 2.10 3.52
CA GLY A 129 9.33 0.90 3.23
C GLY A 129 9.19 -0.21 4.27
N PRO A 130 9.82 -1.38 4.04
CA PRO A 130 9.65 -2.57 4.87
C PRO A 130 10.41 -2.52 6.21
N LEU A 131 11.33 -1.59 6.38
CA LEU A 131 12.15 -1.44 7.58
C LEU A 131 11.83 -0.17 8.38
N GLY A 132 10.91 0.68 7.88
CA GLY A 132 10.54 1.93 8.52
C GLY A 132 11.65 3.00 8.55
N PRO A 133 11.59 3.95 9.46
CA PRO A 133 10.59 4.07 10.55
C PRO A 133 9.17 4.31 10.05
N PRO A 134 8.13 3.92 10.84
CA PRO A 134 6.74 4.04 10.42
C PRO A 134 6.36 5.49 10.14
N GLU A 135 5.52 5.68 9.13
CA GLU A 135 5.00 6.99 8.72
C GLU A 135 6.10 8.03 8.41
N LYS A 136 7.23 7.57 7.85
CA LYS A 136 8.33 8.40 7.37
C LYS A 136 8.58 8.16 5.90
N ILE A 137 8.36 9.18 5.07
CA ILE A 137 8.52 9.09 3.62
C ILE A 137 10.00 8.94 3.24
N GLN A 138 10.30 7.90 2.46
CA GLN A 138 11.59 7.73 1.80
C GLN A 138 11.57 8.33 0.39
N SER A 139 12.70 8.84 -0.08
CA SER A 139 12.84 9.58 -1.34
C SER A 139 12.42 8.79 -2.59
N GLY A 140 12.36 7.47 -2.51
CA GLY A 140 12.04 6.60 -3.65
C GLY A 140 10.71 6.93 -4.33
N VAL A 141 9.67 7.26 -3.58
CA VAL A 141 8.35 7.62 -4.14
C VAL A 141 8.38 8.96 -4.87
N ILE A 142 9.15 9.95 -4.37
CA ILE A 142 9.32 11.26 -5.00
C ILE A 142 10.12 11.12 -6.31
N LEU A 143 11.19 10.32 -6.28
CA LEU A 143 11.98 10.03 -7.49
C LEU A 143 11.14 9.29 -8.53
N LEU A 144 10.32 8.34 -8.10
CA LEU A 144 9.40 7.61 -8.98
C LEU A 144 8.45 8.57 -9.71
N ALA A 145 7.78 9.45 -8.97
CA ALA A 145 6.86 10.45 -9.53
C ALA A 145 7.57 11.42 -10.47
N LYS A 146 8.74 11.93 -10.05
CA LYS A 146 9.57 12.83 -10.86
C LYS A 146 9.94 12.24 -12.23
N TYR A 147 10.46 11.00 -12.23
CA TYR A 147 10.97 10.37 -13.47
C TYR A 147 9.88 9.75 -14.34
N ALA A 148 8.76 9.33 -13.74
CA ALA A 148 7.60 8.86 -14.48
C ALA A 148 6.76 10.02 -15.02
N GLY A 149 6.73 11.16 -14.32
CA GLY A 149 5.95 12.34 -14.69
C GLY A 149 4.45 12.18 -14.40
N VAL A 150 4.10 11.34 -13.43
CA VAL A 150 2.72 11.08 -13.01
C VAL A 150 2.53 11.47 -11.54
N PRO A 151 1.29 11.82 -11.12
CA PRO A 151 1.01 12.21 -9.75
C PRO A 151 1.00 11.01 -8.79
N ILE A 152 1.16 11.34 -7.51
CA ILE A 152 0.98 10.42 -6.39
C ILE A 152 -0.41 10.66 -5.80
N ILE A 153 -1.21 9.61 -5.68
CA ILE A 153 -2.51 9.62 -4.99
C ILE A 153 -2.31 9.08 -3.58
N PRO A 154 -2.41 9.92 -2.55
CA PRO A 154 -2.44 9.45 -1.17
C PRO A 154 -3.67 8.58 -0.94
N TRP A 155 -3.50 7.43 -0.29
CA TRP A 155 -4.60 6.52 -0.01
C TRP A 155 -4.51 5.99 1.42
N HIS A 156 -5.66 5.90 2.08
CA HIS A 156 -5.74 5.34 3.42
C HIS A 156 -7.09 4.67 3.66
N TYR A 157 -7.13 3.72 4.59
CA TYR A 157 -8.37 3.24 5.18
C TYR A 157 -8.28 3.21 6.70
N GLU A 158 -9.43 3.39 7.35
CA GLU A 158 -9.59 3.20 8.79
C GLU A 158 -10.80 2.31 9.04
N ALA A 159 -10.70 1.39 10.03
CA ALA A 159 -11.76 0.49 10.40
C ALA A 159 -12.31 0.85 11.79
N ALA A 160 -13.64 0.76 11.98
CA ALA A 160 -14.27 1.01 13.27
C ALA A 160 -13.79 0.02 14.35
N HIS A 161 -13.55 -1.22 13.94
CA HIS A 161 -13.00 -2.29 14.79
C HIS A 161 -11.87 -2.99 14.06
N GLN A 162 -10.66 -2.96 14.63
CA GLN A 162 -9.46 -3.58 14.07
C GLN A 162 -8.55 -4.12 15.17
N TRP A 163 -7.67 -5.04 14.80
CA TRP A 163 -6.51 -5.40 15.59
C TRP A 163 -5.32 -4.58 15.09
N ASN A 164 -4.53 -4.07 16.01
CA ASN A 164 -3.23 -3.46 15.72
C ASN A 164 -2.17 -4.41 16.24
N LEU A 165 -1.31 -4.90 15.34
CA LEU A 165 -0.25 -5.83 15.74
C LEU A 165 0.86 -5.08 16.48
N ASN A 166 1.55 -5.79 17.36
CA ASN A 166 2.75 -5.28 18.01
C ASN A 166 3.97 -5.49 17.10
N SER A 167 3.92 -4.88 15.91
CA SER A 167 4.98 -4.84 14.92
C SER A 167 5.55 -3.42 14.81
N TRP A 168 6.69 -3.26 14.15
CA TRP A 168 7.33 -1.96 13.96
C TRP A 168 6.39 -0.94 13.29
N ASP A 169 5.53 -1.40 12.35
CA ASP A 169 4.58 -0.59 11.57
C ASP A 169 3.18 -0.52 12.21
N ARG A 170 2.93 -1.22 13.34
CA ARG A 170 1.60 -1.33 13.98
C ARG A 170 0.52 -1.78 13.02
N HIS A 171 0.81 -2.84 12.27
CA HIS A 171 -0.02 -3.35 11.18
C HIS A 171 -1.50 -3.44 11.56
N LYS A 172 -2.37 -2.92 10.70
CA LYS A 172 -3.82 -2.83 10.93
C LYS A 172 -4.55 -3.99 10.27
N ILE A 173 -5.33 -4.73 11.05
CA ILE A 173 -6.16 -5.84 10.55
C ILE A 173 -7.61 -5.56 10.92
N PRO A 174 -8.46 -5.18 9.97
CA PRO A 174 -9.89 -5.00 10.23
C PRO A 174 -10.55 -6.28 10.74
N LYS A 175 -11.36 -6.16 11.79
CA LYS A 175 -12.17 -7.29 12.28
C LYS A 175 -13.28 -7.60 11.28
N PRO A 176 -13.70 -8.87 11.15
CA PRO A 176 -14.90 -9.21 10.38
C PRO A 176 -16.10 -8.36 10.82
N PHE A 177 -16.99 -8.07 9.86
CA PHE A 177 -18.18 -7.22 10.05
C PHE A 177 -17.90 -5.76 10.42
N SER A 178 -16.63 -5.32 10.42
CA SER A 178 -16.28 -3.93 10.69
C SER A 178 -16.80 -3.00 9.59
N LYS A 179 -17.01 -1.74 9.96
CA LYS A 179 -17.27 -0.66 9.01
C LYS A 179 -15.93 0.03 8.69
N ILE A 180 -15.72 0.32 7.42
CA ILE A 180 -14.44 0.87 6.91
C ILE A 180 -14.74 2.17 6.18
N ILE A 181 -13.93 3.18 6.43
CA ILE A 181 -13.78 4.36 5.59
C ILE A 181 -12.50 4.18 4.79
N GLU A 182 -12.62 4.17 3.48
CA GLU A 182 -11.53 4.21 2.51
C GLU A 182 -11.50 5.61 1.90
N ALA A 183 -10.35 6.25 1.82
CA ALA A 183 -10.22 7.62 1.31
C ALA A 183 -9.05 7.78 0.34
N PHE A 184 -9.30 8.51 -0.73
CA PHE A 184 -8.29 8.99 -1.67
C PHE A 184 -8.04 10.47 -1.42
N GLY A 185 -6.77 10.85 -1.32
CA GLY A 185 -6.38 12.26 -1.21
C GLY A 185 -6.24 12.91 -2.58
N GLU A 186 -6.06 14.23 -2.60
CA GLU A 186 -5.79 14.98 -3.82
C GLU A 186 -4.46 14.56 -4.46
N PRO A 187 -4.35 14.63 -5.81
CA PRO A 187 -3.14 14.26 -6.52
C PRO A 187 -1.96 15.12 -6.09
N PHE A 188 -0.90 14.50 -5.62
CA PHE A 188 0.35 15.18 -5.27
C PHE A 188 1.31 15.19 -6.45
N HIS A 189 1.63 16.36 -6.95
CA HIS A 189 2.48 16.55 -8.13
C HIS A 189 3.92 16.81 -7.75
N VAL A 190 4.86 16.12 -8.43
CA VAL A 190 6.30 16.33 -8.30
C VAL A 190 6.84 16.95 -9.59
N PRO A 191 7.48 18.13 -9.53
CA PRO A 191 8.03 18.79 -10.72
C PRO A 191 9.12 17.92 -11.38
N LYS A 192 9.10 17.81 -12.72
CA LYS A 192 10.13 17.08 -13.48
C LYS A 192 11.53 17.66 -13.27
N LYS A 193 11.64 18.98 -13.04
CA LYS A 193 12.88 19.72 -12.80
C LYS A 193 13.22 19.89 -11.31
N LEU A 194 12.61 19.09 -10.41
CA LEU A 194 12.92 19.12 -8.98
C LEU A 194 14.41 18.90 -8.75
N LEU A 195 15.04 19.77 -7.97
CA LEU A 195 16.46 19.64 -7.63
C LEU A 195 16.67 18.59 -6.54
N PRO A 196 17.85 17.92 -6.49
CA PRO A 196 18.11 16.90 -5.46
C PRO A 196 17.97 17.41 -4.03
N GLU A 197 18.35 18.66 -3.76
CA GLU A 197 18.23 19.33 -2.47
C GLU A 197 16.79 19.58 -2.02
N ASP A 198 15.83 19.64 -2.95
CA ASP A 198 14.42 19.86 -2.66
C ASP A 198 13.67 18.54 -2.37
N ILE A 199 14.25 17.38 -2.68
CA ILE A 199 13.60 16.08 -2.46
C ILE A 199 13.12 15.90 -1.01
N PRO A 200 13.91 16.22 0.03
CA PRO A 200 13.46 16.11 1.41
C PRO A 200 12.20 16.94 1.70
N ILE A 201 12.10 18.15 1.14
CA ILE A 201 10.94 19.03 1.29
C ILE A 201 9.68 18.37 0.69
N PHE A 202 9.81 17.75 -0.47
CA PHE A 202 8.69 17.02 -1.08
C PHE A 202 8.31 15.74 -0.31
N CYS A 203 9.27 15.05 0.31
CA CYS A 203 9.00 13.95 1.23
C CYS A 203 8.18 14.45 2.43
N GLU A 204 8.57 15.53 3.07
CA GLU A 204 7.84 16.11 4.22
C GLU A 204 6.44 16.57 3.85
N LYS A 205 6.25 17.20 2.69
CA LYS A 205 4.93 17.59 2.18
C LYS A 205 4.01 16.38 1.98
N LEU A 206 4.49 15.33 1.29
CA LEU A 206 3.70 14.12 1.08
C LEU A 206 3.41 13.40 2.40
N GLU A 207 4.38 13.37 3.32
CA GLU A 207 4.22 12.80 4.66
C GLU A 207 3.10 13.52 5.43
N SER A 208 3.09 14.85 5.40
CA SER A 208 2.05 15.65 6.03
C SER A 208 0.67 15.37 5.44
N ILE A 209 0.56 15.27 4.12
CA ILE A 209 -0.69 14.96 3.43
C ILE A 209 -1.21 13.57 3.82
N LEU A 210 -0.34 12.55 3.84
CA LEU A 210 -0.74 11.20 4.26
C LEU A 210 -1.17 11.16 5.73
N LYS A 211 -0.47 11.84 6.63
CA LYS A 211 -0.85 11.95 8.05
C LYS A 211 -2.19 12.66 8.23
N GLU A 212 -2.45 13.71 7.46
CA GLU A 212 -3.73 14.40 7.48
C GLU A 212 -4.86 13.50 6.98
N LEU A 213 -4.63 12.71 5.93
CA LEU A 213 -5.60 11.75 5.43
C LEU A 213 -5.93 10.68 6.48
N VAL A 214 -4.93 10.18 7.21
CA VAL A 214 -5.11 9.26 8.36
C VAL A 214 -6.01 9.91 9.41
N LYS A 215 -5.73 11.15 9.80
CA LYS A 215 -6.53 11.88 10.79
C LYS A 215 -7.98 12.06 10.33
N LYS A 216 -8.20 12.53 9.11
CA LYS A 216 -9.55 12.70 8.53
C LYS A 216 -10.36 11.41 8.51
N THR A 217 -9.74 10.28 8.09
CA THR A 217 -10.43 8.99 8.07
C THR A 217 -10.76 8.48 9.47
N ALA A 218 -9.88 8.71 10.45
CA ALA A 218 -10.12 8.36 11.85
C ALA A 218 -11.26 9.19 12.47
N GLU A 219 -11.34 10.47 12.17
CA GLU A 219 -12.43 11.35 12.58
C GLU A 219 -13.76 10.91 11.96
N GLU A 220 -13.79 10.62 10.66
CA GLU A 220 -14.99 10.13 9.97
C GLU A 220 -15.50 8.80 10.58
N ILE A 221 -14.60 7.86 10.91
CA ILE A 221 -14.96 6.60 11.59
C ILE A 221 -15.54 6.89 12.98
N SER A 222 -14.90 7.79 13.74
CA SER A 222 -15.32 8.12 15.09
C SER A 222 -16.71 8.75 15.09
N ASN A 223 -16.90 9.76 14.26
CA ASN A 223 -18.16 10.51 14.17
C ASN A 223 -19.32 9.64 13.71
N LYS A 224 -19.07 8.68 12.81
CA LYS A 224 -20.15 7.93 12.15
C LYS A 224 -20.45 6.59 12.79
N TYR A 225 -19.45 5.94 13.40
CA TYR A 225 -19.56 4.53 13.79
C TYR A 225 -19.08 4.19 15.20
N LYS A 226 -18.40 5.08 15.90
CA LYS A 226 -18.12 4.90 17.33
C LYS A 226 -19.15 5.71 18.10
N ALA A 227 -19.95 5.03 18.92
CA ALA A 227 -20.89 5.70 19.82
C ALA A 227 -20.11 6.69 20.71
N PRO A 228 -20.72 7.85 21.12
CA PRO A 228 -20.11 8.70 22.10
C PRO A 228 -19.78 7.85 23.34
N LYS A 229 -18.57 7.99 23.85
CA LYS A 229 -18.22 7.42 25.17
C LYS A 229 -19.04 8.20 26.20
N ASN A 230 -20.13 7.59 26.68
CA ASN A 230 -20.79 8.04 27.89
C ASN A 230 -19.84 7.90 29.08
#